data_c127209735ed65bb637d9570a2d1635f
#
_entry.id   c127209735ed65bb637d9570a2d1635f
#
_cell.length_a   1.000
_cell.length_b   1.000
_cell.length_c   1.000
_cell.angle_alpha   90.00
_cell.angle_beta   90.00
_cell.angle_gamma   90.00
#
_symmetry.space_group_name_H-M   'P 1'
#
loop_
_entity.id
_entity.type
_entity.pdbx_description
1 polymer ?
#
loop_
_entity_poly.entity_id
_entity_poly.type
_entity_poly.pdbx_seq_one_letter_code
_entity_poly.pdbx_strand_id
1 'polypeptide(L)'
;MDNDIERFRRMASMAQIGWWEADFTAGHYLCSEYLCDLLGLEGNTISFMDFRERVRKDYQEQIVREFNASIHREFYEQTFPIYSKEGIIWLHTRLGNREEVPGRGIISFGTIQRVEAPNETSERILERVNDLLYRQNSISHSLLRFLKDDSVDLCIMEILKDILDLFHGGRVYIFEYDEYYRYQDCTYEVVAEGVPAEIESLQRIATDSLPWWTSQTLSGKPVILDSLDQLPKHAKSEYAILSRQNIKSLMVTPLIAGEHVWGYMGIDLVDNYRNWSNEDFQWLSSLANIISICIELRKAKDDAIRERSFLRNLFRF
;
A
#
# COMPACT_ATOMS: atom_id res chain seq x y z
N MET A 1 6.97 -49.37 -14.79
CA MET A 1 7.03 -48.42 -13.67
C MET A 1 8.43 -47.87 -13.44
N ASP A 2 9.45 -48.68 -13.14
CA ASP A 2 10.82 -48.17 -12.92
C ASP A 2 11.43 -47.47 -14.14
N ASN A 3 11.15 -47.95 -15.35
CA ASN A 3 11.70 -47.38 -16.59
C ASN A 3 11.10 -46.01 -16.93
N ASP A 4 9.87 -45.73 -16.52
CA ASP A 4 9.20 -44.43 -16.80
C ASP A 4 9.64 -43.39 -15.79
N ILE A 5 9.87 -43.75 -14.55
CA ILE A 5 10.44 -42.88 -13.51
C ILE A 5 11.88 -42.48 -13.89
N GLU A 6 12.66 -43.41 -14.38
CA GLU A 6 14.02 -43.10 -14.82
C GLU A 6 14.07 -42.24 -16.06
N ARG A 7 13.16 -42.45 -17.01
CA ARG A 7 12.98 -41.57 -18.19
C ARG A 7 12.58 -40.17 -17.75
N PHE A 8 11.64 -40.07 -16.84
CA PHE A 8 11.20 -38.75 -16.32
C PHE A 8 12.34 -38.00 -15.62
N ARG A 9 13.13 -38.70 -14.77
CA ARG A 9 14.31 -38.12 -14.13
C ARG A 9 15.34 -37.61 -15.13
N ARG A 10 15.63 -38.39 -16.19
CA ARG A 10 16.54 -37.97 -17.25
C ARG A 10 16.00 -36.74 -18.03
N MET A 11 14.72 -36.72 -18.37
CA MET A 11 14.11 -35.61 -19.06
C MET A 11 14.12 -34.35 -18.19
N ALA A 12 13.76 -34.42 -16.92
CA ALA A 12 13.81 -33.33 -15.98
C ALA A 12 15.23 -32.77 -15.80
N SER A 13 16.24 -33.66 -15.71
CA SER A 13 17.64 -33.26 -15.63
C SER A 13 18.11 -32.57 -16.92
N MET A 14 17.77 -33.12 -18.09
CA MET A 14 18.10 -32.49 -19.38
C MET A 14 17.44 -31.13 -19.57
N ALA A 15 16.21 -30.96 -19.06
CA ALA A 15 15.47 -29.70 -19.09
C ALA A 15 15.89 -28.72 -17.99
N GLN A 16 16.82 -29.10 -17.11
CA GLN A 16 17.27 -28.34 -15.94
C GLN A 16 16.08 -27.93 -15.02
N ILE A 17 15.14 -28.85 -14.87
CA ILE A 17 13.98 -28.68 -13.98
C ILE A 17 14.20 -29.54 -12.73
N GLY A 18 14.24 -28.89 -11.58
CA GLY A 18 14.17 -29.52 -10.28
C GLY A 18 12.74 -29.64 -9.77
N TRP A 19 12.57 -30.46 -8.76
CA TRP A 19 11.35 -30.51 -7.98
C TRP A 19 11.66 -30.38 -6.49
N TRP A 20 10.67 -29.97 -5.73
CA TRP A 20 10.71 -29.90 -4.29
C TRP A 20 9.39 -30.38 -3.69
N GLU A 21 9.49 -30.97 -2.51
CA GLU A 21 8.38 -31.33 -1.65
C GLU A 21 8.54 -30.58 -0.33
N ALA A 22 7.55 -29.78 0.07
CA ALA A 22 7.55 -29.07 1.35
C ALA A 22 6.71 -29.84 2.36
N ASP A 23 7.33 -30.31 3.44
CA ASP A 23 6.65 -30.90 4.60
C ASP A 23 6.52 -29.82 5.69
N PHE A 24 5.30 -29.28 5.82
CA PHE A 24 5.04 -28.19 6.77
C PHE A 24 5.08 -28.67 8.24
N THR A 25 4.85 -29.95 8.49
CA THR A 25 4.92 -30.51 9.83
C THR A 25 6.36 -30.72 10.27
N ALA A 26 7.20 -31.21 9.36
CA ALA A 26 8.61 -31.45 9.61
C ALA A 26 9.48 -30.19 9.40
N GLY A 27 8.98 -29.13 8.74
CA GLY A 27 9.66 -27.87 8.55
C GLY A 27 10.84 -27.90 7.57
N HIS A 28 10.79 -28.78 6.55
CA HIS A 28 11.86 -28.92 5.58
C HIS A 28 11.34 -29.19 4.17
N TYR A 29 12.22 -28.95 3.19
CA TYR A 29 12.04 -29.37 1.80
C TYR A 29 12.81 -30.66 1.54
N LEU A 30 12.19 -31.57 0.82
CA LEU A 30 12.85 -32.65 0.10
C LEU A 30 13.12 -32.20 -1.33
N CYS A 31 14.32 -32.32 -1.82
CA CYS A 31 14.79 -31.74 -3.08
C CYS A 31 15.23 -32.83 -4.07
N SER A 32 15.00 -32.57 -5.36
CA SER A 32 15.56 -33.37 -6.45
C SER A 32 17.10 -33.27 -6.47
N GLU A 33 17.76 -34.24 -7.08
CA GLU A 33 19.22 -34.26 -7.27
C GLU A 33 19.71 -32.96 -7.95
N TYR A 34 19.05 -32.52 -9.02
CA TYR A 34 19.36 -31.27 -9.67
C TYR A 34 19.31 -30.06 -8.71
N LEU A 35 18.28 -29.96 -7.88
CA LEU A 35 18.16 -28.88 -6.90
C LEU A 35 19.23 -29.00 -5.80
N CYS A 36 19.54 -30.21 -5.35
CA CYS A 36 20.61 -30.46 -4.38
C CYS A 36 21.98 -30.02 -4.91
N ASP A 37 22.28 -30.35 -6.15
CA ASP A 37 23.53 -29.94 -6.82
C ASP A 37 23.60 -28.42 -6.95
N LEU A 38 22.51 -27.79 -7.37
CA LEU A 38 22.38 -26.32 -7.53
C LEU A 38 22.58 -25.59 -6.21
N LEU A 39 21.99 -26.09 -5.13
CA LEU A 39 22.13 -25.55 -3.78
C LEU A 39 23.42 -26.00 -3.07
N GLY A 40 24.10 -27.03 -3.57
CA GLY A 40 25.28 -27.62 -2.97
C GLY A 40 25.00 -28.32 -1.65
N LEU A 41 23.90 -29.07 -1.58
CA LEU A 41 23.53 -29.86 -0.42
C LEU A 41 24.31 -31.20 -0.41
N GLU A 42 24.71 -31.66 0.79
CA GLU A 42 25.29 -32.98 0.98
C GLU A 42 24.23 -34.09 1.04
N GLY A 43 22.98 -33.74 1.24
CA GLY A 43 21.81 -34.62 1.28
C GLY A 43 20.67 -34.09 0.39
N ASN A 44 19.51 -34.73 0.50
CA ASN A 44 18.33 -34.36 -0.30
C ASN A 44 17.27 -33.52 0.45
N THR A 45 17.60 -33.02 1.63
CA THR A 45 16.71 -32.20 2.46
C THR A 45 17.38 -30.91 2.88
N ILE A 46 16.56 -29.83 3.01
CA ILE A 46 16.98 -28.54 3.56
C ILE A 46 15.87 -27.98 4.44
N SER A 47 16.18 -27.42 5.60
CA SER A 47 15.19 -26.77 6.44
C SER A 47 14.65 -25.50 5.76
N PHE A 48 13.40 -25.08 6.09
CA PHE A 48 12.84 -23.83 5.57
C PHE A 48 13.69 -22.62 5.94
N MET A 49 14.32 -22.66 7.12
CA MET A 49 15.20 -21.58 7.59
C MET A 49 16.50 -21.53 6.79
N ASP A 50 17.17 -22.66 6.60
CA ASP A 50 18.44 -22.73 5.83
C ASP A 50 18.21 -22.38 4.36
N PHE A 51 17.06 -22.75 3.78
CA PHE A 51 16.69 -22.34 2.44
C PHE A 51 16.50 -20.82 2.36
N ARG A 52 15.76 -20.21 3.31
CA ARG A 52 15.57 -18.76 3.40
C ARG A 52 16.90 -18.02 3.49
N GLU A 53 17.85 -18.50 4.28
CA GLU A 53 19.16 -17.86 4.42
C GLU A 53 19.98 -17.87 3.13
N ARG A 54 19.73 -18.80 2.23
CA ARG A 54 20.35 -18.82 0.90
C ARG A 54 19.72 -17.84 -0.07
N VAL A 55 18.52 -17.38 0.19
CA VAL A 55 17.86 -16.33 -0.60
C VAL A 55 18.54 -15.00 -0.34
N ARG A 56 18.74 -14.20 -1.38
CA ARG A 56 19.29 -12.84 -1.25
C ARG A 56 18.44 -12.02 -0.28
N LYS A 57 19.06 -11.27 0.61
CA LYS A 57 18.42 -10.62 1.77
C LYS A 57 17.19 -9.78 1.44
N ASP A 58 17.23 -9.04 0.35
CA ASP A 58 16.15 -8.18 -0.11
C ASP A 58 14.89 -8.94 -0.60
N TYR A 59 15.00 -10.24 -0.84
CA TYR A 59 13.90 -11.13 -1.25
C TYR A 59 13.38 -12.04 -0.12
N GLN A 60 14.08 -12.14 1.01
CA GLN A 60 13.73 -13.09 2.08
C GLN A 60 12.34 -12.87 2.68
N GLU A 61 11.96 -11.62 2.93
CA GLU A 61 10.64 -11.31 3.50
C GLU A 61 9.52 -11.58 2.50
N GLN A 62 9.73 -11.21 1.25
CA GLN A 62 8.76 -11.46 0.17
C GLN A 62 8.51 -12.96 0.00
N ILE A 63 9.57 -13.79 -0.05
CA ILE A 63 9.42 -15.23 -0.21
C ILE A 63 8.63 -15.84 0.93
N VAL A 64 8.93 -15.49 2.18
CA VAL A 64 8.24 -16.03 3.35
C VAL A 64 6.76 -15.63 3.32
N ARG A 65 6.47 -14.37 3.03
CA ARG A 65 5.09 -13.87 2.94
C ARG A 65 4.30 -14.60 1.87
N GLU A 66 4.85 -14.70 0.65
CA GLU A 66 4.15 -15.33 -0.48
C GLU A 66 4.02 -16.85 -0.28
N PHE A 67 5.03 -17.52 0.28
CA PHE A 67 4.98 -18.94 0.60
C PHE A 67 3.91 -19.24 1.66
N ASN A 68 3.83 -18.44 2.73
CA ASN A 68 2.79 -18.58 3.74
C ASN A 68 1.40 -18.30 3.17
N ALA A 69 1.27 -17.28 2.32
CA ALA A 69 0.01 -17.00 1.63
C ALA A 69 -0.40 -18.13 0.69
N SER A 70 0.55 -18.89 0.13
CA SER A 70 0.29 -20.03 -0.75
C SER A 70 -0.38 -21.19 -0.03
N ILE A 71 -0.30 -21.27 1.31
CA ILE A 71 -0.99 -22.32 2.10
C ILE A 71 -2.49 -22.31 1.87
N HIS A 72 -3.05 -21.17 1.51
CA HIS A 72 -4.49 -20.98 1.28
C HIS A 72 -4.86 -20.72 -0.19
N ARG A 73 -3.89 -20.76 -1.12
CA ARG A 73 -4.07 -20.51 -2.55
C ARG A 73 -3.83 -21.77 -3.37
N GLU A 74 -4.58 -21.94 -4.45
CA GLU A 74 -4.38 -23.04 -5.41
C GLU A 74 -3.15 -22.82 -6.31
N PHE A 75 -2.67 -21.60 -6.40
CA PHE A 75 -1.58 -21.20 -7.27
C PHE A 75 -0.50 -20.43 -6.51
N TYR A 76 0.75 -20.83 -6.72
CA TYR A 76 1.93 -20.12 -6.25
C TYR A 76 3.03 -20.21 -7.30
N GLU A 77 3.56 -19.08 -7.67
CA GLU A 77 4.65 -18.94 -8.63
C GLU A 77 5.52 -17.75 -8.21
N GLN A 78 6.85 -17.95 -8.20
CA GLN A 78 7.75 -16.90 -7.76
C GLN A 78 9.12 -17.03 -8.41
N THR A 79 9.77 -15.88 -8.67
CA THR A 79 11.15 -15.79 -9.17
C THR A 79 11.99 -15.03 -8.16
N PHE A 80 13.14 -15.57 -7.77
CA PHE A 80 13.99 -14.98 -6.73
C PHE A 80 15.46 -15.38 -6.89
N PRO A 81 16.41 -14.53 -6.42
CA PRO A 81 17.82 -14.81 -6.43
C PRO A 81 18.27 -15.57 -5.18
N ILE A 82 19.16 -16.54 -5.37
CA ILE A 82 19.79 -17.29 -4.28
C ILE A 82 21.31 -17.28 -4.39
N TYR A 83 21.98 -17.49 -3.27
CA TYR A 83 23.42 -17.77 -3.22
C TYR A 83 23.65 -19.26 -3.46
N SER A 84 24.36 -19.57 -4.54
CA SER A 84 24.79 -20.92 -4.94
C SER A 84 26.31 -21.03 -4.94
N LYS A 85 26.84 -22.22 -5.23
CA LYS A 85 28.28 -22.41 -5.45
C LYS A 85 28.85 -21.59 -6.62
N GLU A 86 28.00 -21.24 -7.60
CA GLU A 86 28.36 -20.48 -8.80
C GLU A 86 28.18 -18.94 -8.61
N GLY A 87 27.82 -18.50 -7.40
CA GLY A 87 27.45 -17.14 -7.11
C GLY A 87 25.94 -16.94 -7.02
N ILE A 88 25.45 -15.74 -7.34
CA ILE A 88 24.01 -15.45 -7.33
C ILE A 88 23.39 -16.01 -8.60
N ILE A 89 22.42 -16.89 -8.46
CA ILE A 89 21.60 -17.43 -9.56
C ILE A 89 20.13 -17.10 -9.31
N TRP A 90 19.35 -17.01 -10.37
CA TRP A 90 17.93 -16.79 -10.29
C TRP A 90 17.16 -18.10 -10.48
N LEU A 91 16.21 -18.32 -9.59
CA LEU A 91 15.34 -19.49 -9.60
C LEU A 91 13.90 -19.06 -9.80
N HIS A 92 13.20 -19.81 -10.62
CA HIS A 92 11.76 -19.72 -10.81
C HIS A 92 11.11 -20.96 -10.23
N THR A 93 10.19 -20.81 -9.29
CA THR A 93 9.47 -21.90 -8.64
C THR A 93 7.99 -21.81 -8.88
N ARG A 94 7.34 -22.95 -9.01
CA ARG A 94 5.90 -23.08 -9.22
C ARG A 94 5.35 -24.22 -8.38
N LEU A 95 4.24 -23.96 -7.67
CA LEU A 95 3.47 -25.00 -6.99
C LEU A 95 2.73 -25.86 -8.03
N GLY A 96 2.90 -27.17 -7.93
CA GLY A 96 2.21 -28.13 -8.79
C GLY A 96 0.98 -28.74 -8.13
N ASN A 97 1.13 -29.20 -6.89
CA ASN A 97 0.05 -29.86 -6.16
C ASN A 97 0.22 -29.72 -4.65
N ARG A 98 -0.87 -29.96 -3.93
CA ARG A 98 -0.89 -30.05 -2.46
C ARG A 98 -1.76 -31.22 -2.05
N GLU A 99 -1.31 -31.97 -1.06
CA GLU A 99 -2.01 -33.12 -0.52
C GLU A 99 -1.97 -33.12 1.00
N GLU A 100 -3.05 -33.59 1.62
CA GLU A 100 -3.07 -33.87 3.05
C GLU A 100 -2.74 -35.35 3.24
N VAL A 101 -1.57 -35.63 3.80
CA VAL A 101 -1.05 -36.98 3.98
C VAL A 101 -1.27 -37.44 5.43
N PRO A 102 -1.98 -38.55 5.67
CA PRO A 102 -2.21 -39.05 7.02
C PRO A 102 -0.90 -39.23 7.78
N GLY A 103 -0.78 -38.61 8.95
CA GLY A 103 0.40 -38.64 9.82
C GLY A 103 1.52 -37.66 9.45
N ARG A 104 1.46 -37.00 8.31
CA ARG A 104 2.44 -35.98 7.89
C ARG A 104 1.85 -34.57 7.75
N GLY A 105 0.53 -34.46 7.72
CA GLY A 105 -0.14 -33.16 7.51
C GLY A 105 -0.12 -32.70 6.06
N ILE A 106 -0.02 -31.40 5.84
CA ILE A 106 -0.01 -30.80 4.50
C ILE A 106 1.37 -30.96 3.87
N ILE A 107 1.40 -31.54 2.67
CA ILE A 107 2.58 -31.65 1.82
C ILE A 107 2.30 -30.86 0.54
N SER A 108 3.23 -30.01 0.14
CA SER A 108 3.17 -29.29 -1.13
C SER A 108 4.28 -29.73 -2.06
N PHE A 109 3.94 -29.88 -3.33
CA PHE A 109 4.89 -30.28 -4.39
C PHE A 109 5.02 -29.15 -5.41
N GLY A 110 6.22 -28.91 -5.85
CA GLY A 110 6.46 -27.91 -6.88
C GLY A 110 7.68 -28.21 -7.74
N THR A 111 7.80 -27.40 -8.77
CA THR A 111 8.95 -27.40 -9.65
C THR A 111 9.78 -26.14 -9.44
N ILE A 112 11.07 -26.25 -9.76
CA ILE A 112 12.00 -25.15 -9.69
C ILE A 112 12.99 -25.27 -10.85
N GLN A 113 13.31 -24.14 -11.47
CA GLN A 113 14.28 -24.11 -12.56
C GLN A 113 15.15 -22.85 -12.45
N ARG A 114 16.36 -22.94 -12.97
CA ARG A 114 17.23 -21.79 -13.16
C ARG A 114 16.70 -20.95 -14.32
N VAL A 115 16.62 -19.65 -14.12
CA VAL A 115 16.23 -18.68 -15.14
C VAL A 115 17.29 -17.60 -15.27
N GLU A 116 17.27 -16.87 -16.35
CA GLU A 116 18.06 -15.63 -16.45
C GLU A 116 17.58 -14.63 -15.42
N ALA A 117 18.49 -13.79 -14.93
CA ALA A 117 18.11 -12.68 -14.03
C ALA A 117 16.99 -11.88 -14.69
N PRO A 118 15.84 -11.69 -14.06
CA PRO A 118 14.83 -10.79 -14.58
C PRO A 118 15.50 -9.46 -14.89
N ASN A 119 15.22 -8.93 -16.05
CA ASN A 119 15.77 -7.63 -16.42
C ASN A 119 15.18 -6.62 -15.42
N GLU A 120 15.99 -6.19 -14.41
CA GLU A 120 15.53 -5.29 -13.33
C GLU A 120 14.78 -4.08 -13.88
N THR A 121 15.14 -3.68 -15.10
CA THR A 121 14.47 -2.61 -15.83
C THR A 121 13.05 -3.00 -16.24
N SER A 122 12.81 -4.25 -16.64
CA SER A 122 11.48 -4.71 -17.08
C SER A 122 10.52 -4.94 -15.92
N GLU A 123 10.98 -5.52 -14.81
CA GLU A 123 10.16 -5.66 -13.60
C GLU A 123 9.78 -4.29 -13.03
N ARG A 124 10.75 -3.40 -12.88
CA ARG A 124 10.48 -2.02 -12.42
C ARG A 124 9.53 -1.26 -13.35
N ILE A 125 9.66 -1.46 -14.68
CA ILE A 125 8.73 -0.87 -15.65
C ILE A 125 7.33 -1.46 -15.46
N LEU A 126 7.22 -2.78 -15.30
CA LEU A 126 5.92 -3.44 -15.11
C LEU A 126 5.24 -3.04 -13.81
N GLU A 127 5.98 -2.98 -12.69
CA GLU A 127 5.48 -2.47 -11.41
C GLU A 127 5.02 -1.02 -11.54
N ARG A 128 5.81 -0.18 -12.19
CA ARG A 128 5.47 1.23 -12.40
C ARG A 128 4.24 1.39 -13.30
N VAL A 129 4.11 0.58 -14.36
CA VAL A 129 2.93 0.59 -15.23
C VAL A 129 1.68 0.12 -14.47
N ASN A 130 1.79 -0.92 -13.67
CA ASN A 130 0.69 -1.40 -12.83
C ASN A 130 0.27 -0.36 -11.79
N ASP A 131 1.22 0.32 -11.15
CA ASP A 131 0.98 1.39 -10.20
C ASP A 131 0.27 2.59 -10.87
N LEU A 132 0.74 2.99 -12.05
CA LEU A 132 0.10 4.05 -12.84
C LEU A 132 -1.33 3.68 -13.27
N LEU A 133 -1.55 2.44 -13.71
CA LEU A 133 -2.89 1.94 -14.08
C LEU A 133 -3.82 1.91 -12.87
N TYR A 134 -3.32 1.47 -11.71
CA TYR A 134 -4.10 1.47 -10.47
C TYR A 134 -4.51 2.90 -10.09
N ARG A 135 -3.57 3.85 -10.10
CA ARG A 135 -3.82 5.26 -9.80
C ARG A 135 -4.84 5.88 -10.77
N GLN A 136 -4.71 5.61 -12.07
CA GLN A 136 -5.64 6.10 -13.07
C GLN A 136 -7.04 5.49 -12.89
N ASN A 137 -7.14 4.21 -12.61
CA ASN A 137 -8.40 3.54 -12.32
C ASN A 137 -9.05 4.08 -11.04
N SER A 138 -8.28 4.32 -9.97
CA SER A 138 -8.78 4.91 -8.73
C SER A 138 -9.43 6.28 -8.95
N ILE A 139 -8.78 7.18 -9.71
CA ILE A 139 -9.35 8.48 -10.09
C ILE A 139 -10.66 8.31 -10.85
N SER A 140 -10.68 7.42 -11.85
CA SER A 140 -11.88 7.18 -12.67
C SER A 140 -13.03 6.59 -11.85
N HIS A 141 -12.72 5.66 -10.94
CA HIS A 141 -13.71 5.07 -10.03
C HIS A 141 -14.27 6.11 -9.05
N SER A 142 -13.43 6.98 -8.51
CA SER A 142 -13.85 8.07 -7.62
C SER A 142 -14.83 9.02 -8.31
N LEU A 143 -14.55 9.39 -9.56
CA LEU A 143 -15.47 10.20 -10.37
C LEU A 143 -16.79 9.49 -10.65
N LEU A 144 -16.75 8.18 -10.97
CA LEU A 144 -17.96 7.41 -11.25
C LEU A 144 -18.81 7.18 -9.99
N ARG A 145 -18.19 6.98 -8.83
CA ARG A 145 -18.88 6.89 -7.54
C ARG A 145 -19.63 8.21 -7.26
N PHE A 146 -18.93 9.32 -7.41
CA PHE A 146 -19.51 10.63 -7.22
C PHE A 146 -20.75 10.90 -8.11
N LEU A 147 -20.76 10.41 -9.35
CA LEU A 147 -21.90 10.55 -10.28
C LEU A 147 -23.06 9.60 -9.95
N LYS A 148 -22.84 8.54 -9.19
CA LYS A 148 -23.83 7.47 -8.89
C LYS A 148 -24.43 7.58 -7.50
N ASP A 149 -23.71 8.17 -6.55
CA ASP A 149 -24.07 8.14 -5.14
C ASP A 149 -24.73 9.46 -4.71
N ASP A 150 -25.85 9.36 -3.99
CA ASP A 150 -26.53 10.51 -3.41
C ASP A 150 -25.80 11.07 -2.17
N SER A 151 -24.83 10.31 -1.60
CA SER A 151 -24.09 10.70 -0.40
C SER A 151 -22.65 11.09 -0.73
N VAL A 152 -22.39 12.38 -0.72
CA VAL A 152 -21.04 12.97 -0.88
C VAL A 152 -20.09 12.45 0.22
N ASP A 153 -20.58 12.32 1.46
CA ASP A 153 -19.75 11.89 2.60
C ASP A 153 -19.25 10.45 2.43
N LEU A 154 -20.09 9.53 1.95
CA LEU A 154 -19.68 8.17 1.66
C LEU A 154 -18.63 8.12 0.56
N CYS A 155 -18.79 8.91 -0.49
CA CYS A 155 -17.83 8.99 -1.58
C CYS A 155 -16.46 9.50 -1.09
N ILE A 156 -16.44 10.54 -0.24
CA ILE A 156 -15.22 11.07 0.37
C ILE A 156 -14.53 9.96 1.21
N MET A 157 -15.28 9.29 2.08
CA MET A 157 -14.73 8.23 2.95
C MET A 157 -14.10 7.07 2.15
N GLU A 158 -14.72 6.67 1.04
CA GLU A 158 -14.17 5.63 0.15
C GLU A 158 -12.89 6.10 -0.55
N ILE A 159 -12.83 7.36 -1.00
CA ILE A 159 -11.61 7.94 -1.58
C ILE A 159 -10.47 7.94 -0.54
N LEU A 160 -10.75 8.36 0.70
CA LEU A 160 -9.73 8.36 1.76
C LEU A 160 -9.24 6.95 2.07
N LYS A 161 -10.13 5.96 2.01
CA LYS A 161 -9.75 4.54 2.19
C LYS A 161 -8.86 4.05 1.05
N ASP A 162 -9.19 4.36 -0.20
CA ASP A 162 -8.35 4.01 -1.36
C ASP A 162 -6.93 4.62 -1.22
N ILE A 163 -6.83 5.85 -0.70
CA ILE A 163 -5.53 6.51 -0.42
C ILE A 163 -4.77 5.77 0.68
N LEU A 164 -5.45 5.43 1.78
CA LEU A 164 -4.85 4.70 2.90
C LEU A 164 -4.27 3.36 2.45
N ASP A 165 -5.05 2.60 1.67
CA ASP A 165 -4.68 1.28 1.18
C ASP A 165 -3.50 1.35 0.20
N LEU A 166 -3.46 2.34 -0.71
CA LEU A 166 -2.39 2.48 -1.69
C LEU A 166 -1.03 2.80 -1.04
N PHE A 167 -1.03 3.72 -0.10
CA PHE A 167 0.23 4.16 0.52
C PHE A 167 0.62 3.33 1.75
N HIS A 168 -0.25 2.39 2.18
CA HIS A 168 -0.10 1.70 3.47
C HIS A 168 0.14 2.69 4.60
N GLY A 169 -0.68 3.77 4.60
CA GLY A 169 -0.56 4.88 5.52
C GLY A 169 -1.08 4.56 6.91
N GLY A 170 -0.78 5.43 7.87
CA GLY A 170 -1.34 5.37 9.21
C GLY A 170 -2.70 6.05 9.30
N ARG A 171 -2.81 7.25 8.73
CA ARG A 171 -4.05 8.06 8.70
C ARG A 171 -4.18 8.80 7.39
N VAL A 172 -5.41 8.95 6.92
CA VAL A 172 -5.77 9.85 5.82
C VAL A 172 -6.93 10.71 6.31
N TYR A 173 -6.84 12.00 6.11
CA TYR A 173 -7.76 12.95 6.73
C TYR A 173 -8.06 14.16 5.85
N ILE A 174 -9.17 14.83 6.17
CA ILE A 174 -9.55 16.15 5.63
C ILE A 174 -9.77 17.10 6.79
N PHE A 175 -9.18 18.28 6.69
CA PHE A 175 -9.48 19.44 7.52
C PHE A 175 -10.22 20.47 6.69
N GLU A 176 -11.28 21.04 7.25
CA GLU A 176 -11.99 22.16 6.67
C GLU A 176 -11.77 23.41 7.54
N TYR A 177 -11.56 24.55 6.88
CA TYR A 177 -11.49 25.86 7.54
C TYR A 177 -12.88 26.41 7.80
N ASP A 178 -13.02 27.20 8.88
CA ASP A 178 -14.22 28.02 9.08
C ASP A 178 -14.26 29.18 8.08
N GLU A 179 -15.42 29.84 7.95
CA GLU A 179 -15.67 30.93 7.01
C GLU A 179 -14.64 32.08 7.08
N TYR A 180 -14.05 32.29 8.26
CA TYR A 180 -13.11 33.38 8.52
C TYR A 180 -11.66 32.91 8.65
N TYR A 181 -11.37 31.65 8.34
CA TYR A 181 -10.05 31.02 8.47
C TYR A 181 -9.41 31.13 9.87
N ARG A 182 -10.25 31.22 10.93
CA ARG A 182 -9.78 31.31 12.32
C ARG A 182 -9.62 29.95 12.99
N TYR A 183 -10.39 28.99 12.53
CA TYR A 183 -10.40 27.62 13.06
C TYR A 183 -10.38 26.62 11.92
N GLN A 184 -9.91 25.46 12.23
CA GLN A 184 -9.95 24.27 11.37
C GLN A 184 -10.44 23.08 12.16
N ASP A 185 -11.21 22.23 11.50
CA ASP A 185 -11.80 21.03 12.07
C ASP A 185 -11.43 19.82 11.20
N CYS A 186 -11.00 18.71 11.81
CA CYS A 186 -10.86 17.44 11.10
C CYS A 186 -12.26 16.91 10.84
N THR A 187 -12.72 16.96 9.59
CA THR A 187 -14.09 16.57 9.20
C THR A 187 -14.18 15.11 8.77
N TYR A 188 -13.10 14.54 8.26
CA TYR A 188 -13.01 13.15 7.87
C TYR A 188 -11.66 12.58 8.27
N GLU A 189 -11.66 11.34 8.74
CA GLU A 189 -10.45 10.58 9.03
C GLU A 189 -10.69 9.10 8.76
N VAL A 190 -9.74 8.45 8.10
CA VAL A 190 -9.64 6.99 7.97
C VAL A 190 -8.30 6.56 8.52
N VAL A 191 -8.28 5.53 9.36
CA VAL A 191 -7.07 5.04 10.03
C VAL A 191 -6.80 3.58 9.70
N ALA A 192 -5.53 3.21 9.68
CA ALA A 192 -5.12 1.82 9.54
C ALA A 192 -5.42 1.01 10.80
N GLU A 193 -5.47 -0.31 10.66
CA GLU A 193 -5.64 -1.21 11.81
C GLU A 193 -4.51 -1.00 12.83
N GLY A 194 -4.89 -0.81 14.10
CA GLY A 194 -3.95 -0.57 15.20
C GLY A 194 -3.48 0.89 15.35
N VAL A 195 -3.85 1.79 14.44
CA VAL A 195 -3.54 3.22 14.56
C VAL A 195 -4.70 3.94 15.22
N PRO A 196 -4.48 4.71 16.31
CA PRO A 196 -5.55 5.45 16.96
C PRO A 196 -6.06 6.58 16.08
N ALA A 197 -7.40 6.75 16.04
CA ALA A 197 -8.04 7.90 15.42
C ALA A 197 -7.81 9.16 16.26
N GLU A 198 -7.62 10.29 15.61
CA GLU A 198 -7.39 11.59 16.23
C GLU A 198 -8.52 12.61 15.95
N ILE A 199 -9.50 12.25 15.15
CA ILE A 199 -10.57 13.16 14.69
C ILE A 199 -11.26 13.91 15.84
N GLU A 200 -11.52 13.25 16.98
CA GLU A 200 -12.20 13.89 18.13
C GLU A 200 -11.30 14.93 18.82
N SER A 201 -9.97 14.70 18.81
CA SER A 201 -8.99 15.61 19.43
C SER A 201 -8.61 16.77 18.51
N LEU A 202 -8.93 16.66 17.21
CA LEU A 202 -8.56 17.62 16.18
C LEU A 202 -9.75 18.51 15.73
N GLN A 203 -10.54 18.96 16.70
CA GLN A 203 -11.67 19.85 16.48
C GLN A 203 -11.35 21.26 16.98
N ARG A 204 -11.85 22.28 16.29
CA ARG A 204 -11.73 23.70 16.65
C ARG A 204 -10.30 24.17 16.89
N ILE A 205 -9.35 23.67 16.09
CA ILE A 205 -7.95 24.08 16.19
C ILE A 205 -7.81 25.50 15.65
N ALA A 206 -7.31 26.41 16.49
CA ALA A 206 -7.04 27.77 16.07
C ALA A 206 -5.90 27.77 15.01
N THR A 207 -6.13 28.44 13.88
CA THR A 207 -5.16 28.50 12.77
C THR A 207 -3.88 29.21 13.14
N ASP A 208 -3.94 30.17 14.07
CA ASP A 208 -2.78 30.88 14.60
C ASP A 208 -1.91 30.03 15.53
N SER A 209 -2.42 28.90 16.02
CA SER A 209 -1.62 27.92 16.78
C SER A 209 -0.65 27.12 15.88
N LEU A 210 -0.87 27.09 14.56
CA LEU A 210 -0.06 26.40 13.56
C LEU A 210 0.30 27.38 12.41
N PRO A 211 1.07 28.43 12.70
CA PRO A 211 1.21 29.57 11.79
C PRO A 211 1.92 29.21 10.47
N TRP A 212 2.92 28.36 10.53
CA TRP A 212 3.65 27.93 9.33
C TRP A 212 2.75 27.04 8.46
N TRP A 213 2.10 26.06 9.06
CA TRP A 213 1.17 25.15 8.38
C TRP A 213 0.05 25.89 7.68
N THR A 214 -0.63 26.77 8.43
CA THR A 214 -1.72 27.60 7.92
C THR A 214 -1.26 28.49 6.77
N SER A 215 -0.07 29.09 6.88
CA SER A 215 0.49 29.90 5.79
C SER A 215 0.74 29.10 4.52
N GLN A 216 1.23 27.85 4.61
CA GLN A 216 1.43 26.98 3.45
C GLN A 216 0.09 26.63 2.79
N THR A 217 -0.83 26.08 3.57
CA THR A 217 -2.09 25.54 3.06
C THR A 217 -3.01 26.62 2.52
N LEU A 218 -3.14 27.77 3.19
CA LEU A 218 -3.92 28.92 2.69
C LEU A 218 -3.29 29.59 1.46
N SER A 219 -1.98 29.45 1.27
CA SER A 219 -1.31 29.91 0.04
C SER A 219 -1.46 28.93 -1.12
N GLY A 220 -2.24 27.85 -0.96
CA GLY A 220 -2.41 26.81 -1.97
C GLY A 220 -1.15 25.92 -2.15
N LYS A 221 -0.22 25.94 -1.19
CA LYS A 221 1.02 25.17 -1.28
C LYS A 221 0.89 23.84 -0.55
N PRO A 222 1.37 22.74 -1.16
CA PRO A 222 1.42 21.46 -0.47
C PRO A 222 2.48 21.46 0.64
N VAL A 223 2.29 20.57 1.62
CA VAL A 223 3.31 20.24 2.63
C VAL A 223 3.71 18.80 2.40
N ILE A 224 4.98 18.56 2.05
CA ILE A 224 5.54 17.24 1.75
C ILE A 224 6.77 17.08 2.61
N LEU A 225 6.75 16.09 3.51
CA LEU A 225 7.83 15.81 4.45
C LEU A 225 8.16 14.31 4.41
N ASP A 226 9.35 13.98 3.92
CA ASP A 226 9.88 12.62 4.00
C ASP A 226 10.27 12.26 5.44
N SER A 227 10.58 13.30 6.24
CA SER A 227 10.85 13.24 7.68
C SER A 227 10.44 14.57 8.33
N LEU A 228 10.02 14.53 9.60
CA LEU A 228 9.74 15.75 10.36
C LEU A 228 10.96 16.66 10.53
N ASP A 229 12.17 16.16 10.34
CA ASP A 229 13.40 16.97 10.36
C ASP A 229 13.46 18.00 9.22
N GLN A 230 12.63 17.85 8.18
CA GLN A 230 12.51 18.81 7.08
C GLN A 230 11.65 20.03 7.44
N LEU A 231 10.94 20.00 8.60
CA LEU A 231 10.20 21.16 9.07
C LEU A 231 11.14 22.35 9.32
N PRO A 232 10.72 23.57 8.96
CA PRO A 232 11.49 24.77 9.29
C PRO A 232 11.69 24.92 10.79
N LYS A 233 12.84 25.41 11.23
CA LYS A 233 13.18 25.55 12.66
C LYS A 233 12.19 26.41 13.46
N HIS A 234 11.42 27.25 12.79
CA HIS A 234 10.40 28.09 13.43
C HIS A 234 9.04 27.40 13.55
N ALA A 235 8.79 26.28 12.84
CA ALA A 235 7.56 25.48 12.91
C ALA A 235 7.54 24.55 14.13
N LYS A 236 7.77 25.10 15.32
CA LYS A 236 7.91 24.32 16.58
C LYS A 236 6.58 23.74 17.06
N SER A 237 5.49 24.48 16.88
CA SER A 237 4.14 24.04 17.26
C SER A 237 3.72 22.83 16.40
N GLU A 238 3.96 22.94 15.12
CA GLU A 238 3.71 21.88 14.15
C GLU A 238 4.52 20.62 14.47
N TYR A 239 5.82 20.78 14.69
CA TYR A 239 6.70 19.67 15.07
C TYR A 239 6.20 18.97 16.35
N ALA A 240 5.80 19.73 17.37
CA ALA A 240 5.32 19.16 18.63
C ALA A 240 4.04 18.34 18.47
N ILE A 241 3.10 18.79 17.64
CA ILE A 241 1.85 18.08 17.39
C ILE A 241 2.13 16.80 16.56
N LEU A 242 2.85 16.91 15.45
CA LEU A 242 3.15 15.80 14.56
C LEU A 242 3.99 14.71 15.25
N SER A 243 4.97 15.12 16.08
CA SER A 243 5.78 14.17 16.87
C SER A 243 4.96 13.43 17.92
N ARG A 244 4.00 14.10 18.58
CA ARG A 244 3.11 13.47 19.57
C ARG A 244 2.23 12.40 18.94
N GLN A 245 1.84 12.59 17.69
CA GLN A 245 1.05 11.63 16.90
C GLN A 245 1.91 10.53 16.26
N ASN A 246 3.22 10.48 16.57
CA ASN A 246 4.20 9.52 16.05
C ASN A 246 4.35 9.53 14.53
N ILE A 247 4.07 10.66 13.89
CA ILE A 247 4.19 10.80 12.43
C ILE A 247 5.65 10.75 12.01
N LYS A 248 5.96 9.96 10.99
CA LYS A 248 7.31 9.80 10.41
C LYS A 248 7.44 10.59 9.12
N SER A 249 6.48 10.44 8.23
CA SER A 249 6.41 11.12 6.93
C SER A 249 4.98 11.56 6.69
N LEU A 250 4.78 12.63 5.94
CA LEU A 250 3.45 13.08 5.57
C LEU A 250 3.43 13.78 4.21
N MET A 251 2.26 13.78 3.60
CA MET A 251 1.98 14.56 2.41
C MET A 251 0.60 15.17 2.52
N VAL A 252 0.54 16.50 2.34
CA VAL A 252 -0.69 17.28 2.45
C VAL A 252 -0.87 18.15 1.21
N THR A 253 -2.08 18.21 0.71
CA THR A 253 -2.47 19.05 -0.41
C THR A 253 -3.68 19.91 -0.05
N PRO A 254 -3.70 21.21 -0.39
CA PRO A 254 -4.85 22.05 -0.18
C PRO A 254 -6.07 21.59 -0.99
N LEU A 255 -7.26 21.80 -0.45
CA LEU A 255 -8.55 21.62 -1.12
C LEU A 255 -9.03 23.00 -1.64
N ILE A 256 -8.97 23.18 -2.95
CA ILE A 256 -9.23 24.47 -3.59
C ILE A 256 -10.35 24.31 -4.61
N ALA A 257 -11.35 25.21 -4.57
CA ALA A 257 -12.35 25.35 -5.61
C ALA A 257 -12.47 26.83 -5.99
N GLY A 258 -12.20 27.13 -7.26
CA GLY A 258 -12.08 28.50 -7.72
C GLY A 258 -10.92 29.24 -7.04
N GLU A 259 -11.21 30.36 -6.38
CA GLU A 259 -10.23 31.12 -5.58
C GLU A 259 -10.30 30.80 -4.08
N HIS A 260 -11.17 29.88 -3.68
CA HIS A 260 -11.45 29.57 -2.29
C HIS A 260 -10.68 28.32 -1.82
N VAL A 261 -9.96 28.44 -0.70
CA VAL A 261 -9.30 27.31 -0.02
C VAL A 261 -10.26 26.78 1.03
N TRP A 262 -10.87 25.62 0.79
CA TRP A 262 -11.81 24.97 1.72
C TRP A 262 -11.13 24.35 2.93
N GLY A 263 -9.89 23.91 2.75
CA GLY A 263 -9.16 23.17 3.74
C GLY A 263 -7.96 22.47 3.12
N TYR A 264 -7.65 21.31 3.62
CA TYR A 264 -6.59 20.45 3.07
C TYR A 264 -6.88 18.99 3.35
N MET A 265 -6.31 18.13 2.52
CA MET A 265 -6.31 16.69 2.68
C MET A 265 -4.87 16.19 2.87
N GLY A 266 -4.68 15.23 3.76
CA GLY A 266 -3.35 14.69 4.03
C GLY A 266 -3.33 13.19 4.29
N ILE A 267 -2.14 12.64 4.16
CA ILE A 267 -1.78 11.27 4.56
C ILE A 267 -0.57 11.31 5.47
N ASP A 268 -0.66 10.60 6.59
CA ASP A 268 0.41 10.43 7.58
C ASP A 268 0.86 8.98 7.62
N LEU A 269 2.18 8.78 7.63
CA LEU A 269 2.82 7.49 7.89
C LEU A 269 3.36 7.50 9.33
N VAL A 270 2.89 6.56 10.14
CA VAL A 270 3.31 6.47 11.57
C VAL A 270 4.37 5.40 11.82
N ASP A 271 4.45 4.38 10.96
CA ASP A 271 5.35 3.24 11.14
C ASP A 271 6.62 3.34 10.31
N ASN A 272 6.55 3.98 9.13
CA ASN A 272 7.60 3.99 8.14
C ASN A 272 7.91 5.40 7.64
N TYR A 273 9.17 5.61 7.23
CA TYR A 273 9.57 6.76 6.43
C TYR A 273 9.33 6.48 4.95
N ARG A 274 8.92 7.50 4.21
CA ARG A 274 8.74 7.44 2.76
C ARG A 274 9.34 8.67 2.09
N ASN A 275 10.09 8.44 1.03
CA ASN A 275 10.47 9.50 0.10
C ASN A 275 9.33 9.67 -0.90
N TRP A 276 8.61 10.79 -0.79
CA TRP A 276 7.48 11.10 -1.65
C TRP A 276 7.94 11.46 -3.06
N SER A 277 7.35 10.80 -4.06
CA SER A 277 7.63 11.11 -5.46
C SER A 277 6.71 12.21 -6.00
N ASN A 278 7.10 12.81 -7.12
CA ASN A 278 6.24 13.76 -7.81
C ASN A 278 4.95 13.10 -8.32
N GLU A 279 5.01 11.83 -8.71
CA GLU A 279 3.85 11.03 -9.10
C GLU A 279 2.89 10.80 -7.94
N ASP A 280 3.39 10.55 -6.71
CA ASP A 280 2.58 10.45 -5.50
C ASP A 280 1.79 11.74 -5.26
N PHE A 281 2.47 12.87 -5.34
CA PHE A 281 1.84 14.17 -5.17
C PHE A 281 0.80 14.49 -6.26
N GLN A 282 1.12 14.23 -7.53
CA GLN A 282 0.19 14.45 -8.65
C GLN A 282 -1.10 13.64 -8.50
N TRP A 283 -0.97 12.40 -8.06
CA TRP A 283 -2.12 11.54 -7.84
C TRP A 283 -2.97 12.01 -6.65
N LEU A 284 -2.33 12.31 -5.49
CA LEU A 284 -3.04 12.84 -4.32
C LEU A 284 -3.75 14.16 -4.65
N SER A 285 -3.07 15.06 -5.36
CA SER A 285 -3.62 16.34 -5.80
C SER A 285 -4.83 16.18 -6.74
N SER A 286 -4.82 15.16 -7.61
CA SER A 286 -5.96 14.86 -8.49
C SER A 286 -7.19 14.43 -7.68
N LEU A 287 -7.01 13.59 -6.65
CA LEU A 287 -8.09 13.20 -5.75
C LEU A 287 -8.58 14.38 -4.89
N ALA A 288 -7.66 15.24 -4.44
CA ALA A 288 -8.01 16.45 -3.71
C ALA A 288 -8.89 17.39 -4.52
N ASN A 289 -8.63 17.52 -5.83
CA ASN A 289 -9.48 18.30 -6.73
C ASN A 289 -10.89 17.71 -6.83
N ILE A 290 -11.04 16.40 -6.91
CA ILE A 290 -12.34 15.73 -6.91
C ILE A 290 -13.07 15.99 -5.59
N ILE A 291 -12.40 15.82 -4.46
CA ILE A 291 -12.94 16.07 -3.13
C ILE A 291 -13.35 17.54 -2.97
N SER A 292 -12.55 18.50 -3.48
CA SER A 292 -12.88 19.92 -3.44
C SER A 292 -14.21 20.21 -4.13
N ILE A 293 -14.44 19.63 -5.31
CA ILE A 293 -15.71 19.72 -6.04
C ILE A 293 -16.85 19.09 -5.23
N CYS A 294 -16.61 17.93 -4.60
CA CYS A 294 -17.61 17.27 -3.75
C CYS A 294 -18.02 18.14 -2.55
N ILE A 295 -17.05 18.76 -1.87
CA ILE A 295 -17.30 19.65 -0.75
C ILE A 295 -18.08 20.90 -1.19
N GLU A 296 -17.69 21.51 -2.32
CA GLU A 296 -18.39 22.66 -2.87
C GLU A 296 -19.86 22.34 -3.19
N LEU A 297 -20.11 21.22 -3.84
CA LEU A 297 -21.48 20.77 -4.16
C LEU A 297 -22.29 20.45 -2.91
N ARG A 298 -21.69 19.84 -1.89
CA ARG A 298 -22.35 19.62 -0.59
C ARG A 298 -22.77 20.95 0.03
N LYS A 299 -21.86 21.91 0.11
CA LYS A 299 -22.15 23.23 0.68
C LYS A 299 -23.23 23.93 -0.10
N ALA A 300 -23.18 23.95 -1.43
CA ALA A 300 -24.23 24.55 -2.28
C ALA A 300 -25.62 23.89 -2.07
N LYS A 301 -25.64 22.55 -1.89
CA LYS A 301 -26.88 21.82 -1.59
C LYS A 301 -27.44 22.19 -0.21
N ASP A 302 -26.60 22.29 0.80
CA ASP A 302 -26.99 22.67 2.16
C ASP A 302 -27.52 24.10 2.22
N ASP A 303 -26.90 25.03 1.52
CA ASP A 303 -27.33 26.41 1.42
C ASP A 303 -28.71 26.53 0.73
N ALA A 304 -28.90 25.79 -0.37
CA ALA A 304 -30.18 25.72 -1.05
C ALA A 304 -31.32 25.16 -0.17
N ILE A 305 -31.00 24.17 0.68
CA ILE A 305 -31.93 23.57 1.65
C ILE A 305 -32.28 24.62 2.73
N ARG A 306 -31.28 25.32 3.28
CA ARG A 306 -31.48 26.38 4.27
C ARG A 306 -32.36 27.53 3.73
N GLU A 307 -32.07 27.98 2.52
CA GLU A 307 -32.84 29.03 1.86
C GLU A 307 -34.30 28.60 1.63
N ARG A 308 -34.53 27.36 1.14
CA ARG A 308 -35.88 26.79 1.02
C ARG A 308 -36.62 26.72 2.35
N SER A 309 -35.92 26.31 3.40
CA SER A 309 -36.48 26.21 4.75
C SER A 309 -36.84 27.59 5.30
N PHE A 310 -35.98 28.58 5.09
CA PHE A 310 -36.21 29.96 5.47
C PHE A 310 -37.46 30.56 4.73
N LEU A 311 -37.55 30.36 3.42
CA LEU A 311 -38.70 30.81 2.62
C LEU A 311 -40.01 30.14 3.06
N ARG A 312 -40.00 28.80 3.34
CA ARG A 312 -41.18 28.11 3.87
C ARG A 312 -41.64 28.66 5.22
N ASN A 313 -40.71 29.06 6.08
CA ASN A 313 -41.06 29.64 7.39
C ASN A 313 -41.58 31.07 7.26
N LEU A 314 -41.12 31.84 6.25
CA LEU A 314 -41.59 33.20 5.99
C LEU A 314 -43.01 33.22 5.41
N PHE A 315 -43.42 32.20 4.65
CA PHE A 315 -44.73 32.11 3.99
C PHE A 315 -45.74 31.19 4.72
N ARG A 316 -45.41 30.73 5.94
CA ARG A 316 -46.37 30.10 6.85
C ARG A 316 -47.10 31.19 7.66
N PHE A 317 -48.12 31.83 7.03
CA PHE A 317 -49.23 32.52 7.68
C PHE A 317 -50.53 31.77 7.41
#